data_64e2e5235f2f8642e172d5cccdd7af7d
#
_entry.id   64e2e5235f2f8642e172d5cccdd7af7d
#
_cell.length_a   1.000
_cell.length_b   1.000
_cell.length_c   1.000
_cell.angle_alpha   90.00
_cell.angle_beta   90.00
_cell.angle_gamma   90.00
#
_symmetry.space_group_name_H-M   'P 1'
#
loop_
_entity.id
_entity.type
_entity.pdbx_description
1 polymer ?
#
loop_
_entity_poly.entity_id
_entity_poly.type
_entity_poly.pdbx_seq_one_letter_code
_entity_poly.pdbx_strand_id
1 'polypeptide(L)'
;TTATDFCLRHNQLMADTVAVAPDRLVGLAALPMQELPAACEELERAVGTLGLKGAMIGTDIPQGFACQSLDPFYQKLTDLDVPLFIHASSTDGVSGLKDDRLNLHNFSLSLGYAQEETLAVAQLLLGGVLDRHPALDICISHGGGTAAFLAEKIDQLAQVDPTASEGVKQNGFGHELQKLWFDTHVKGEVAATALRHYAHA
;
A
#
# COMPACT_ATOMS: atom_id res chain seq x y z
N THR A 1 7.30 -0.52 -25.56
CA THR A 1 7.24 -1.40 -24.38
C THR A 1 6.08 -0.94 -23.54
N THR A 2 5.09 -1.78 -23.33
CA THR A 2 3.94 -1.51 -22.46
C THR A 2 4.33 -1.64 -20.98
N ALA A 3 3.49 -1.15 -20.07
CA ALA A 3 3.68 -1.37 -18.64
C ALA A 3 3.74 -2.88 -18.31
N THR A 4 2.87 -3.65 -18.93
CA THR A 4 2.85 -5.11 -18.80
C THR A 4 4.15 -5.76 -19.25
N ASP A 5 4.69 -5.40 -20.43
CA ASP A 5 5.99 -5.92 -20.90
C ASP A 5 7.13 -5.56 -19.93
N PHE A 6 7.09 -4.37 -19.35
CA PHE A 6 8.07 -3.95 -18.35
C PHE A 6 7.99 -4.83 -17.10
N CYS A 7 6.80 -5.00 -16.52
CA CYS A 7 6.61 -5.83 -15.32
C CYS A 7 7.04 -7.28 -15.54
N LEU A 8 6.66 -7.88 -16.67
CA LEU A 8 7.07 -9.25 -17.04
C LEU A 8 8.59 -9.43 -17.01
N ARG A 9 9.33 -8.50 -17.62
CA ARG A 9 10.81 -8.53 -17.67
C ARG A 9 11.43 -8.22 -16.32
N HIS A 10 10.89 -7.21 -15.62
CA HIS A 10 11.37 -6.83 -14.29
C HIS A 10 11.26 -7.99 -13.31
N ASN A 11 10.11 -8.66 -13.27
CA ASN A 11 9.87 -9.78 -12.36
C ASN A 11 10.76 -10.99 -12.70
N GLN A 12 11.07 -11.23 -13.98
CA GLN A 12 12.04 -12.25 -14.35
C GLN A 12 13.44 -11.91 -13.82
N LEU A 13 13.91 -10.67 -14.00
CA LEU A 13 15.19 -10.22 -13.46
C LEU A 13 15.23 -10.26 -11.93
N MET A 14 14.11 -9.94 -11.27
CA MET A 14 13.99 -10.07 -9.82
C MET A 14 14.18 -11.53 -9.38
N ALA A 15 13.51 -12.47 -10.04
CA ALA A 15 13.65 -13.90 -9.74
C ALA A 15 15.08 -14.39 -9.98
N ASP A 16 15.71 -13.99 -11.10
CA ASP A 16 17.10 -14.33 -11.39
C ASP A 16 18.05 -13.75 -10.34
N THR A 17 17.77 -12.55 -9.84
CA THR A 17 18.56 -11.93 -8.76
C THR A 17 18.41 -12.68 -7.44
N VAL A 18 17.19 -13.06 -7.06
CA VAL A 18 16.92 -13.86 -5.85
C VAL A 18 17.63 -15.22 -5.93
N ALA A 19 17.68 -15.83 -7.13
CA ALA A 19 18.33 -17.12 -7.33
C ALA A 19 19.84 -17.10 -7.03
N VAL A 20 20.49 -15.93 -7.03
CA VAL A 20 21.91 -15.80 -6.68
C VAL A 20 22.16 -16.06 -5.18
N ALA A 21 21.19 -15.71 -4.32
CA ALA A 21 21.31 -15.90 -2.88
C ALA A 21 19.92 -16.14 -2.23
N PRO A 22 19.27 -17.28 -2.51
CA PRO A 22 17.86 -17.52 -2.14
C PRO A 22 17.63 -17.57 -0.62
N ASP A 23 18.67 -17.89 0.16
CA ASP A 23 18.59 -17.88 1.63
C ASP A 23 18.67 -16.47 2.23
N ARG A 24 18.95 -15.46 1.42
CA ARG A 24 19.18 -14.07 1.87
C ARG A 24 18.32 -13.03 1.18
N LEU A 25 17.74 -13.37 0.04
CA LEU A 25 16.96 -12.45 -0.78
C LEU A 25 15.53 -12.96 -0.95
N VAL A 26 14.62 -12.04 -0.90
CA VAL A 26 13.20 -12.24 -1.21
C VAL A 26 12.80 -11.20 -2.25
N GLY A 27 12.10 -11.60 -3.29
CA GLY A 27 11.62 -10.70 -4.34
C GLY A 27 10.14 -10.43 -4.23
N LEU A 28 9.76 -9.18 -4.53
CA LEU A 28 8.39 -8.75 -4.67
C LEU A 28 8.10 -8.42 -6.13
N ALA A 29 6.89 -8.74 -6.60
CA ALA A 29 6.47 -8.50 -7.97
C ALA A 29 6.09 -7.03 -8.19
N ALA A 30 6.54 -6.46 -9.31
CA ALA A 30 5.97 -5.23 -9.86
C ALA A 30 4.79 -5.59 -10.77
N LEU A 31 3.71 -4.80 -10.70
CA LEU A 31 2.45 -5.13 -11.37
C LEU A 31 1.95 -3.95 -12.24
N PRO A 32 1.39 -4.24 -13.42
CA PRO A 32 0.83 -3.22 -14.31
C PRO A 32 -0.57 -2.77 -13.85
N MET A 33 -0.64 -2.00 -12.74
CA MET A 33 -1.89 -1.64 -12.08
C MET A 33 -2.86 -0.79 -12.92
N GLN A 34 -2.44 -0.30 -14.08
CA GLN A 34 -3.29 0.36 -15.07
C GLN A 34 -4.23 -0.64 -15.78
N GLU A 35 -3.90 -1.93 -15.77
CA GLU A 35 -4.62 -3.02 -16.43
C GLU A 35 -4.84 -4.16 -15.45
N LEU A 36 -5.88 -4.08 -14.61
CA LEU A 36 -6.11 -5.03 -13.51
C LEU A 36 -6.12 -6.51 -13.91
N PRO A 37 -6.73 -6.93 -15.03
CA PRO A 37 -6.64 -8.32 -15.46
C PRO A 37 -5.19 -8.77 -15.67
N ALA A 38 -4.37 -7.95 -16.35
CA ALA A 38 -2.96 -8.25 -16.58
C ALA A 38 -2.17 -8.22 -15.26
N ALA A 39 -2.52 -7.34 -14.30
CA ALA A 39 -1.90 -7.32 -12.98
C ALA A 39 -2.18 -8.62 -12.20
N CYS A 40 -3.41 -9.14 -12.25
CA CYS A 40 -3.78 -10.40 -11.61
C CYS A 40 -3.07 -11.62 -12.26
N GLU A 41 -2.98 -11.64 -13.58
CA GLU A 41 -2.27 -12.69 -14.33
C GLU A 41 -0.76 -12.68 -14.01
N GLU A 42 -0.15 -11.49 -13.99
CA GLU A 42 1.27 -11.35 -13.68
C GLU A 42 1.57 -11.68 -12.21
N LEU A 43 0.69 -11.30 -11.26
CA LEU A 43 0.82 -11.69 -9.86
C LEU A 43 0.84 -13.22 -9.71
N GLU A 44 -0.10 -13.91 -10.36
CA GLU A 44 -0.18 -15.37 -10.34
C GLU A 44 1.09 -16.01 -10.93
N ARG A 45 1.59 -15.49 -12.06
CA ARG A 45 2.85 -15.95 -12.66
C ARG A 45 4.05 -15.69 -11.76
N ALA A 46 4.16 -14.49 -11.21
CA ALA A 46 5.28 -14.07 -10.38
C ALA A 46 5.39 -14.91 -9.10
N VAL A 47 4.26 -15.19 -8.46
CA VAL A 47 4.24 -16.03 -7.25
C VAL A 47 4.36 -17.50 -7.60
N GLY A 48 3.52 -18.02 -8.50
CA GLY A 48 3.41 -19.45 -8.79
C GLY A 48 4.56 -20.00 -9.62
N THR A 49 5.09 -19.22 -10.57
CA THR A 49 6.14 -19.68 -11.49
C THR A 49 7.53 -19.16 -11.11
N LEU A 50 7.63 -17.88 -10.74
CA LEU A 50 8.92 -17.25 -10.44
C LEU A 50 9.30 -17.36 -8.96
N GLY A 51 8.35 -17.73 -8.08
CA GLY A 51 8.61 -17.92 -6.65
C GLY A 51 8.75 -16.62 -5.86
N LEU A 52 8.31 -15.48 -6.40
CA LEU A 52 8.27 -14.21 -5.69
C LEU A 52 7.27 -14.30 -4.52
N LYS A 53 7.47 -13.51 -3.46
CA LYS A 53 6.79 -13.69 -2.17
C LYS A 53 5.79 -12.59 -1.83
N GLY A 54 5.34 -11.84 -2.81
CA GLY A 54 4.37 -10.77 -2.67
C GLY A 54 4.44 -9.81 -3.83
N ALA A 55 3.76 -8.70 -3.70
CA ALA A 55 3.80 -7.61 -4.68
C ALA A 55 4.15 -6.28 -4.03
N MET A 56 4.74 -5.38 -4.79
CA MET A 56 4.92 -3.98 -4.41
C MET A 56 4.28 -3.09 -5.47
N ILE A 57 3.42 -2.17 -5.04
CA ILE A 57 2.76 -1.20 -5.90
C ILE A 57 2.94 0.22 -5.37
N GLY A 58 2.72 1.20 -6.23
CA GLY A 58 2.73 2.61 -5.85
C GLY A 58 1.41 3.08 -5.25
N THR A 59 1.41 4.29 -4.68
CA THR A 59 0.20 4.96 -4.20
C THR A 59 -0.65 5.56 -5.34
N ASP A 60 -0.09 5.65 -6.55
CA ASP A 60 -0.70 6.24 -7.74
C ASP A 60 -1.70 5.31 -8.46
N ILE A 61 -2.60 4.71 -7.69
CA ILE A 61 -3.68 3.85 -8.22
C ILE A 61 -4.79 4.75 -8.78
N PRO A 62 -5.07 4.69 -10.10
CA PRO A 62 -6.01 5.62 -10.74
C PRO A 62 -7.42 5.62 -10.14
N GLN A 63 -7.89 4.44 -9.69
CA GLN A 63 -9.23 4.27 -9.10
C GLN A 63 -9.26 4.59 -7.60
N GLY A 64 -8.09 4.72 -6.95
CA GLY A 64 -7.95 4.75 -5.50
C GLY A 64 -8.14 3.36 -4.87
N PHE A 65 -7.53 3.16 -3.71
CA PHE A 65 -7.51 1.84 -3.03
C PHE A 65 -8.89 1.36 -2.57
N ALA A 66 -9.82 2.27 -2.27
CA ALA A 66 -11.17 1.92 -1.81
C ALA A 66 -12.07 1.35 -2.91
N CYS A 67 -11.69 1.50 -4.18
CA CYS A 67 -12.55 1.13 -5.31
C CYS A 67 -12.77 -0.38 -5.38
N GLN A 68 -14.04 -0.79 -5.40
CA GLN A 68 -14.42 -2.21 -5.47
C GLN A 68 -13.95 -2.91 -6.76
N SER A 69 -13.60 -2.15 -7.80
CA SER A 69 -12.97 -2.74 -8.99
C SER A 69 -11.63 -3.43 -8.69
N LEU A 70 -10.99 -3.10 -7.55
CA LEU A 70 -9.77 -3.75 -7.07
C LEU A 70 -10.03 -5.05 -6.29
N ASP A 71 -11.27 -5.35 -5.91
CA ASP A 71 -11.58 -6.54 -5.12
C ASP A 71 -11.07 -7.85 -5.75
N PRO A 72 -11.13 -8.07 -7.08
CA PRO A 72 -10.51 -9.25 -7.70
C PRO A 72 -9.00 -9.34 -7.50
N PHE A 73 -8.29 -8.21 -7.44
CA PHE A 73 -6.86 -8.15 -7.16
C PHE A 73 -6.56 -8.46 -5.69
N TYR A 74 -7.33 -7.89 -4.77
CA TYR A 74 -7.20 -8.19 -3.34
C TYR A 74 -7.52 -9.67 -3.04
N GLN A 75 -8.54 -10.22 -3.70
CA GLN A 75 -8.84 -11.65 -3.58
C GLN A 75 -7.70 -12.52 -4.11
N LYS A 76 -7.08 -12.15 -5.24
CA LYS A 76 -5.94 -12.88 -5.79
C LYS A 76 -4.74 -12.90 -4.83
N LEU A 77 -4.44 -11.79 -4.15
CA LEU A 77 -3.38 -11.74 -3.12
C LEU A 77 -3.69 -12.70 -1.97
N THR A 78 -4.93 -12.69 -1.50
CA THR A 78 -5.41 -13.60 -0.43
C THR A 78 -5.36 -15.06 -0.87
N ASP A 79 -5.81 -15.39 -2.08
CA ASP A 79 -5.82 -16.76 -2.61
C ASP A 79 -4.40 -17.33 -2.76
N LEU A 80 -3.43 -16.47 -3.06
CA LEU A 80 -2.01 -16.82 -3.18
C LEU A 80 -1.27 -16.79 -1.83
N ASP A 81 -1.92 -16.32 -0.77
CA ASP A 81 -1.35 -16.15 0.57
C ASP A 81 -0.06 -15.34 0.55
N VAL A 82 -0.10 -14.15 -0.08
CA VAL A 82 1.06 -13.26 -0.22
C VAL A 82 0.73 -11.82 0.13
N PRO A 83 1.66 -11.09 0.78
CA PRO A 83 1.45 -9.71 1.18
C PRO A 83 1.53 -8.73 0.01
N LEU A 84 0.84 -7.60 0.19
CA LEU A 84 0.95 -6.42 -0.64
C LEU A 84 1.77 -5.35 0.07
N PHE A 85 2.84 -4.87 -0.57
CA PHE A 85 3.59 -3.70 -0.13
C PHE A 85 3.13 -2.47 -0.91
N ILE A 86 2.85 -1.38 -0.21
CA ILE A 86 2.47 -0.10 -0.80
C ILE A 86 3.55 0.92 -0.48
N HIS A 87 4.14 1.50 -1.52
CA HIS A 87 5.17 2.52 -1.42
C HIS A 87 4.71 3.80 -2.08
N ALA A 88 5.02 4.95 -1.48
CA ALA A 88 4.69 6.24 -2.09
C ALA A 88 5.25 6.35 -3.50
N SER A 89 4.41 6.78 -4.43
CA SER A 89 4.81 7.13 -5.78
C SER A 89 5.30 8.57 -5.83
N SER A 90 6.05 8.91 -6.87
CA SER A 90 6.47 10.28 -7.11
C SER A 90 5.25 11.20 -7.28
N THR A 91 5.29 12.36 -6.63
CA THR A 91 4.23 13.37 -6.68
C THR A 91 4.10 14.05 -8.05
N ASP A 92 5.06 13.85 -8.94
CA ASP A 92 5.05 14.28 -10.35
C ASP A 92 4.45 13.20 -11.30
N GLY A 93 3.97 12.09 -10.76
CA GLY A 93 3.30 11.03 -11.49
C GLY A 93 1.93 11.45 -12.05
N VAL A 94 1.34 10.54 -12.85
CA VAL A 94 0.08 10.79 -13.58
C VAL A 94 -1.11 10.95 -12.64
N SER A 95 -1.08 10.32 -11.47
CA SER A 95 -2.18 10.28 -10.50
C SER A 95 -1.82 10.71 -9.07
N GLY A 96 -0.56 11.04 -8.81
CA GLY A 96 -0.12 11.55 -7.51
C GLY A 96 -0.56 13.00 -7.24
N LEU A 97 -0.31 13.46 -6.03
CA LEU A 97 -0.58 14.85 -5.63
C LEU A 97 0.18 15.83 -6.52
N LYS A 98 -0.55 16.48 -7.44
CA LYS A 98 -0.01 17.53 -8.30
C LYS A 98 -0.10 18.88 -7.58
N ASP A 99 0.93 19.22 -6.86
CA ASP A 99 1.04 20.50 -6.18
C ASP A 99 2.43 21.08 -6.43
N ASP A 100 2.49 22.17 -7.20
CA ASP A 100 3.76 22.82 -7.55
C ASP A 100 4.57 23.29 -6.32
N ARG A 101 3.92 23.47 -5.17
CA ARG A 101 4.60 23.77 -3.91
C ARG A 101 5.51 22.64 -3.44
N LEU A 102 5.23 21.40 -3.85
CA LEU A 102 6.05 20.23 -3.51
C LEU A 102 7.36 20.17 -4.31
N ASN A 103 7.49 20.95 -5.39
CA ASN A 103 8.71 20.98 -6.22
C ASN A 103 9.88 21.73 -5.57
N LEU A 104 9.65 22.39 -4.42
CA LEU A 104 10.67 23.15 -3.69
C LEU A 104 11.18 22.34 -2.48
N HIS A 105 12.43 22.58 -2.09
CA HIS A 105 13.02 22.12 -0.83
C HIS A 105 12.90 20.60 -0.58
N ASN A 106 12.80 19.79 -1.63
CA ASN A 106 12.52 18.34 -1.55
C ASN A 106 11.20 18.02 -0.81
N PHE A 107 10.20 18.90 -0.88
CA PHE A 107 8.91 18.67 -0.23
C PHE A 107 8.18 17.45 -0.80
N SER A 108 8.42 17.08 -2.06
CA SER A 108 7.88 15.84 -2.62
C SER A 108 8.28 14.61 -1.81
N LEU A 109 9.54 14.54 -1.34
CA LEU A 109 10.03 13.43 -0.54
C LEU A 109 9.64 13.56 0.94
N SER A 110 9.67 14.77 1.50
CA SER A 110 9.48 14.97 2.94
C SER A 110 8.00 15.13 3.35
N LEU A 111 7.15 15.62 2.46
CA LEU A 111 5.72 15.85 2.71
C LEU A 111 4.84 15.04 1.76
N GLY A 112 5.21 15.01 0.47
CA GLY A 112 4.41 14.36 -0.55
C GLY A 112 4.27 12.86 -0.31
N TYR A 113 5.36 12.15 -0.04
CA TYR A 113 5.32 10.72 0.26
C TYR A 113 4.47 10.42 1.49
N ALA A 114 4.67 11.17 2.58
CA ALA A 114 3.87 11.00 3.78
C ALA A 114 2.36 11.25 3.54
N GLN A 115 2.03 12.23 2.68
CA GLN A 115 0.65 12.53 2.32
C GLN A 115 0.02 11.41 1.49
N GLU A 116 0.75 10.90 0.49
CA GLU A 116 0.30 9.80 -0.37
C GLU A 116 0.00 8.54 0.45
N GLU A 117 0.88 8.17 1.36
CA GLU A 117 0.70 7.00 2.22
C GLU A 117 -0.42 7.19 3.23
N THR A 118 -0.56 8.39 3.79
CA THR A 118 -1.70 8.72 4.65
C THR A 118 -3.03 8.53 3.93
N LEU A 119 -3.11 8.99 2.67
CA LEU A 119 -4.30 8.81 1.84
C LEU A 119 -4.54 7.33 1.50
N ALA A 120 -3.49 6.57 1.18
CA ALA A 120 -3.61 5.13 0.93
C ALA A 120 -4.17 4.39 2.15
N VAL A 121 -3.63 4.64 3.34
CA VAL A 121 -4.12 4.08 4.61
C VAL A 121 -5.58 4.47 4.84
N ALA A 122 -5.91 5.76 4.70
CA ALA A 122 -7.28 6.23 4.90
C ALA A 122 -8.26 5.58 3.91
N GLN A 123 -7.90 5.45 2.63
CA GLN A 123 -8.74 4.78 1.63
C GLN A 123 -8.93 3.29 1.92
N LEU A 124 -7.90 2.58 2.35
CA LEU A 124 -7.99 1.17 2.71
C LEU A 124 -8.95 0.94 3.88
N LEU A 125 -8.83 1.73 4.94
CA LEU A 125 -9.59 1.55 6.16
C LEU A 125 -10.99 2.14 6.05
N LEU A 126 -11.13 3.43 5.69
CA LEU A 126 -12.43 4.08 5.56
C LEU A 126 -13.26 3.52 4.41
N GLY A 127 -12.59 3.06 3.35
CA GLY A 127 -13.24 2.39 2.21
C GLY A 127 -13.61 0.93 2.46
N GLY A 128 -13.33 0.39 3.66
CA GLY A 128 -13.73 -0.97 4.07
C GLY A 128 -13.04 -2.09 3.29
N VAL A 129 -11.82 -1.87 2.80
CA VAL A 129 -11.10 -2.93 2.06
C VAL A 129 -10.83 -4.12 2.97
N LEU A 130 -10.35 -3.88 4.19
CA LEU A 130 -10.07 -4.94 5.16
C LEU A 130 -11.34 -5.54 5.78
N ASP A 131 -12.49 -4.87 5.67
CA ASP A 131 -13.79 -5.47 6.04
C ASP A 131 -14.21 -6.52 4.99
N ARG A 132 -13.94 -6.23 3.69
CA ARG A 132 -14.24 -7.15 2.58
C ARG A 132 -13.20 -8.26 2.41
N HIS A 133 -11.94 -7.97 2.77
CA HIS A 133 -10.80 -8.88 2.61
C HIS A 133 -10.02 -9.01 3.93
N PRO A 134 -10.60 -9.63 4.98
CA PRO A 134 -10.02 -9.66 6.32
C PRO A 134 -8.72 -10.48 6.44
N ALA A 135 -8.42 -11.31 5.45
CA ALA A 135 -7.18 -12.10 5.38
C ALA A 135 -6.10 -11.44 4.50
N LEU A 136 -6.32 -10.21 4.04
CA LEU A 136 -5.37 -9.49 3.20
C LEU A 136 -4.27 -8.84 4.05
N ASP A 137 -3.03 -9.25 3.84
CA ASP A 137 -1.86 -8.65 4.47
C ASP A 137 -1.33 -7.47 3.64
N ILE A 138 -1.31 -6.28 4.24
CA ILE A 138 -0.80 -5.06 3.59
C ILE A 138 0.27 -4.42 4.47
N CYS A 139 1.43 -4.13 3.88
CA CYS A 139 2.50 -3.36 4.49
C CYS A 139 2.64 -2.00 3.83
N ILE A 140 2.57 -0.94 4.63
CA ILE A 140 2.70 0.44 4.16
C ILE A 140 4.09 0.97 4.51
N SER A 141 4.76 1.56 3.52
CA SER A 141 6.08 2.17 3.73
C SER A 141 6.03 3.41 4.61
N HIS A 142 7.21 3.85 5.06
CA HIS A 142 7.43 5.07 5.86
C HIS A 142 6.45 5.23 7.04
N GLY A 143 6.13 4.09 7.69
CA GLY A 143 5.21 4.07 8.83
C GLY A 143 3.77 4.50 8.51
N GLY A 144 3.35 4.44 7.25
CA GLY A 144 2.02 4.89 6.82
C GLY A 144 1.86 6.42 6.83
N GLY A 145 2.95 7.14 6.63
CA GLY A 145 2.96 8.60 6.58
C GLY A 145 2.58 9.25 7.91
N THR A 146 1.50 10.01 7.93
CA THR A 146 0.98 10.69 9.12
C THR A 146 -0.31 10.05 9.65
N ALA A 147 -0.72 8.89 9.15
CA ALA A 147 -2.00 8.26 9.51
C ALA A 147 -2.13 8.01 11.02
N ALA A 148 -1.08 7.49 11.66
CA ALA A 148 -1.07 7.27 13.11
C ALA A 148 -1.17 8.59 13.90
N PHE A 149 -0.51 9.66 13.46
CA PHE A 149 -0.59 10.97 14.09
C PHE A 149 -1.98 11.60 13.98
N LEU A 150 -2.66 11.36 12.86
CA LEU A 150 -4.00 11.91 12.57
C LEU A 150 -5.15 10.99 12.99
N ALA A 151 -4.86 9.84 13.59
CA ALA A 151 -5.84 8.79 13.81
C ALA A 151 -7.09 9.25 14.55
N GLU A 152 -6.95 9.98 15.66
CA GLU A 152 -8.10 10.50 16.44
C GLU A 152 -8.93 11.50 15.65
N LYS A 153 -8.28 12.34 14.84
CA LYS A 153 -8.98 13.32 14.00
C LYS A 153 -9.75 12.63 12.88
N ILE A 154 -9.14 11.64 12.24
CA ILE A 154 -9.79 10.85 11.19
C ILE A 154 -10.99 10.11 11.79
N ASP A 155 -10.81 9.47 12.94
CA ASP A 155 -11.88 8.74 13.63
C ASP A 155 -13.07 9.65 13.94
N GLN A 156 -12.82 10.82 14.53
CA GLN A 156 -13.87 11.79 14.85
C GLN A 156 -14.72 12.17 13.62
N LEU A 157 -14.09 12.34 12.46
CA LEU A 157 -14.79 12.69 11.23
C LEU A 157 -15.47 11.46 10.59
N ALA A 158 -14.88 10.28 10.70
CA ALA A 158 -15.46 9.03 10.20
C ALA A 158 -16.79 8.69 10.87
N GLN A 159 -16.98 9.03 12.15
CA GLN A 159 -18.23 8.79 12.88
C GLN A 159 -19.44 9.52 12.27
N VAL A 160 -19.23 10.63 11.60
CA VAL A 160 -20.29 11.43 10.96
C VAL A 160 -20.32 11.27 9.44
N ASP A 161 -19.37 10.57 8.86
CA ASP A 161 -19.33 10.29 7.42
C ASP A 161 -20.17 9.05 7.09
N PRO A 162 -21.26 9.19 6.32
CA PRO A 162 -22.09 8.03 5.93
C PRO A 162 -21.35 7.03 5.06
N THR A 163 -20.24 7.41 4.41
CA THR A 163 -19.48 6.57 3.50
C THR A 163 -18.33 5.81 4.18
N ALA A 164 -17.99 6.15 5.43
CA ALA A 164 -16.96 5.44 6.17
C ALA A 164 -17.37 3.99 6.47
N SER A 165 -16.40 3.08 6.46
CA SER A 165 -16.61 1.65 6.69
C SER A 165 -17.23 1.35 8.04
N GLU A 166 -17.96 0.24 8.12
CA GLU A 166 -18.56 -0.21 9.38
C GLU A 166 -17.49 -0.61 10.40
N GLY A 167 -16.37 -1.19 9.96
CA GLY A 167 -15.25 -1.53 10.83
C GLY A 167 -14.72 -0.31 11.56
N VAL A 168 -14.44 0.78 10.83
CA VAL A 168 -13.98 2.05 11.44
C VAL A 168 -15.03 2.66 12.35
N LYS A 169 -16.31 2.66 11.98
CA LYS A 169 -17.39 3.19 12.82
C LYS A 169 -17.56 2.43 14.13
N GLN A 170 -17.37 1.11 14.11
CA GLN A 170 -17.56 0.26 15.29
C GLN A 170 -16.33 0.24 16.20
N ASN A 171 -15.14 0.15 15.63
CA ASN A 171 -13.90 -0.11 16.35
C ASN A 171 -13.01 1.14 16.51
N GLY A 172 -13.21 2.16 15.67
CA GLY A 172 -12.34 3.32 15.57
C GLY A 172 -11.17 3.14 14.58
N PHE A 173 -10.79 4.24 13.94
CA PHE A 173 -9.71 4.25 12.94
C PHE A 173 -8.37 3.77 13.52
N GLY A 174 -8.05 4.18 14.75
CA GLY A 174 -6.83 3.75 15.43
C GLY A 174 -6.77 2.23 15.70
N HIS A 175 -7.90 1.60 15.98
CA HIS A 175 -7.99 0.14 16.09
C HIS A 175 -7.80 -0.54 14.73
N GLU A 176 -8.41 -0.01 13.70
CA GLU A 176 -8.29 -0.56 12.35
C GLU A 176 -6.86 -0.43 11.79
N LEU A 177 -6.08 0.56 12.21
CA LEU A 177 -4.64 0.65 11.88
C LEU A 177 -3.85 -0.60 12.29
N GLN A 178 -4.27 -1.29 13.34
CA GLN A 178 -3.61 -2.52 13.82
C GLN A 178 -3.72 -3.69 12.83
N LYS A 179 -4.61 -3.62 11.86
CA LYS A 179 -4.74 -4.63 10.81
C LYS A 179 -3.69 -4.48 9.69
N LEU A 180 -2.96 -3.36 9.68
CA LEU A 180 -1.92 -3.08 8.71
C LEU A 180 -0.53 -3.30 9.31
N TRP A 181 0.40 -3.69 8.43
CA TRP A 181 1.82 -3.70 8.74
C TRP A 181 2.45 -2.38 8.30
N PHE A 182 3.49 -1.97 9.00
CA PHE A 182 4.22 -0.75 8.69
C PHE A 182 5.71 -1.02 8.73
N ASP A 183 6.47 -0.45 7.79
CA ASP A 183 7.90 -0.43 7.91
C ASP A 183 8.35 0.58 9.00
N THR A 184 9.60 0.46 9.39
CA THR A 184 10.18 1.32 10.44
C THR A 184 10.99 2.48 9.86
N HIS A 185 10.81 2.81 8.59
CA HIS A 185 11.48 3.96 7.98
C HIS A 185 10.82 5.29 8.41
N VAL A 186 10.66 5.45 9.70
CA VAL A 186 10.20 6.68 10.34
C VAL A 186 11.36 7.36 11.07
N LYS A 187 11.51 8.67 10.86
CA LYS A 187 12.56 9.44 11.52
C LYS A 187 11.97 10.29 12.63
N GLY A 188 12.56 10.18 13.80
CA GLY A 188 12.18 10.94 14.98
C GLY A 188 11.31 10.16 15.97
N GLU A 189 11.49 10.49 17.24
CA GLU A 189 10.84 9.79 18.35
C GLU A 189 9.33 9.99 18.38
N VAL A 190 8.85 11.15 17.94
CA VAL A 190 7.41 11.47 17.90
C VAL A 190 6.69 10.57 16.90
N ALA A 191 7.22 10.43 15.67
CA ALA A 191 6.64 9.58 14.65
C ALA A 191 6.68 8.10 15.07
N ALA A 192 7.81 7.64 15.60
CA ALA A 192 7.95 6.28 16.12
C ALA A 192 7.00 6.00 17.29
N THR A 193 6.76 6.98 18.15
CA THR A 193 5.83 6.84 19.28
C THR A 193 4.39 6.78 18.82
N ALA A 194 3.97 7.64 17.87
CA ALA A 194 2.63 7.59 17.30
C ALA A 194 2.37 6.23 16.60
N LEU A 195 3.34 5.75 15.83
CA LEU A 195 3.22 4.45 15.18
C LEU A 195 3.10 3.31 16.21
N ARG A 196 3.97 3.25 17.21
CA ARG A 196 3.92 2.22 18.28
C ARG A 196 2.63 2.25 19.11
N HIS A 197 1.96 3.40 19.19
CA HIS A 197 0.69 3.48 19.92
C HIS A 197 -0.43 2.69 19.24
N TYR A 198 -0.41 2.60 17.92
CA TYR A 198 -1.45 1.95 17.12
C TYR A 198 -0.98 0.66 16.44
N ALA A 199 0.31 0.50 16.12
CA ALA A 199 0.81 -0.72 15.51
C ALA A 199 1.01 -1.82 16.56
N HIS A 200 0.84 -3.06 16.15
CA HIS A 200 1.32 -4.19 16.96
C HIS A 200 2.86 -4.12 17.03
N ALA A 201 3.40 -4.04 18.23
CA ALA A 201 4.83 -4.12 18.50
C ALA A 201 5.30 -5.58 18.43
#